data_a4bb94236ec0590ff76703eda9aa6701
#
_entry.id   a4bb94236ec0590ff76703eda9aa6701
#
_cell.length_a   1.000
_cell.length_b   1.000
_cell.length_c   1.000
_cell.angle_alpha   90.00
_cell.angle_beta   90.00
_cell.angle_gamma   90.00
#
_symmetry.space_group_name_H-M   'P 1'
#
loop_
_entity.id
_entity.type
_entity.pdbx_description
1 polymer ?
#
loop_
_entity_poly.entity_id
_entity_poly.type
_entity_poly.pdbx_seq_one_letter_code
_entity_poly.pdbx_strand_id
1 'polypeptide(L)'
;MRPIFVFSAMASAVILSGCSPVISDTLLSPAERQERSIEHARAAVKAQKSGNLANLRSELDAAVVGRGGDARARADIGQLMLDFGRPDMAIQVIEPAYKLPALKITPALWNVAFSAATKLDDKALAVKAKTNGLASAEAINLALDRPAAGDRDKAVLILNSLDAIDFLQSKAVDRPADAIKLAEKLAGYAKQSPLALSRCALAYAELSGSPKDLDKAITLAEDALLFAREQGSIAAVVVRLKDTLGWVHLLRGKPQDLDAARLFLREVVDENPDSATSRYHLARTWEALGLLDRAITEYQRVLFLRPDDSETKQRLKVLKTLGGESSGPVK
;
A
#
# COMPACT_ATOMS: atom_id res chain seq x y z
N MET A 1 -30.65 -41.21 -15.58
CA MET A 1 -31.40 -39.95 -15.60
C MET A 1 -31.78 -39.57 -14.17
N ARG A 2 -31.11 -38.63 -13.56
CA ARG A 2 -31.47 -38.04 -12.26
C ARG A 2 -31.64 -36.54 -12.49
N PRO A 3 -32.70 -35.88 -12.06
CA PRO A 3 -32.89 -34.45 -12.26
C PRO A 3 -32.05 -33.62 -11.30
N ILE A 4 -31.43 -32.61 -11.87
CA ILE A 4 -30.71 -31.56 -11.17
C ILE A 4 -31.76 -30.56 -10.64
N PHE A 5 -31.88 -30.44 -9.33
CA PHE A 5 -32.69 -29.39 -8.70
C PHE A 5 -31.86 -28.12 -8.60
N VAL A 6 -32.23 -27.12 -9.41
CA VAL A 6 -31.77 -25.74 -9.27
C VAL A 6 -32.65 -25.09 -8.21
N PHE A 7 -32.09 -24.78 -7.04
CA PHE A 7 -32.75 -23.93 -6.04
C PHE A 7 -32.50 -22.48 -6.42
N SER A 8 -33.49 -21.86 -7.06
CA SER A 8 -33.58 -20.40 -7.17
C SER A 8 -34.22 -19.88 -5.88
N ALA A 9 -33.43 -19.28 -5.01
CA ALA A 9 -33.92 -18.54 -3.87
C ALA A 9 -34.28 -17.11 -4.30
N MET A 10 -35.52 -16.88 -4.67
CA MET A 10 -36.12 -15.56 -4.73
C MET A 10 -36.27 -15.03 -3.28
N ALA A 11 -35.44 -14.11 -2.89
CA ALA A 11 -35.64 -13.31 -1.69
C ALA A 11 -36.71 -12.25 -2.01
N SER A 12 -37.94 -12.48 -1.52
CA SER A 12 -38.99 -11.48 -1.55
C SER A 12 -38.63 -10.33 -0.62
N ALA A 13 -38.38 -9.16 -1.19
CA ALA A 13 -38.15 -7.93 -0.44
C ALA A 13 -39.49 -7.47 0.17
N VAL A 14 -39.63 -7.64 1.48
CA VAL A 14 -40.67 -6.97 2.25
C VAL A 14 -40.14 -5.60 2.61
N ILE A 15 -40.62 -4.59 1.91
CA ILE A 15 -40.38 -3.17 2.27
C ILE A 15 -41.27 -2.86 3.44
N LEU A 16 -40.72 -2.93 4.65
CA LEU A 16 -41.27 -2.31 5.85
C LEU A 16 -40.45 -1.07 6.19
N SER A 17 -41.15 0.05 6.22
CA SER A 17 -40.67 1.38 6.55
C SER A 17 -39.87 1.39 7.86
N GLY A 18 -38.62 1.88 7.84
CA GLY A 18 -38.01 2.55 8.97
C GLY A 18 -36.92 1.82 9.75
N CYS A 19 -36.56 0.57 9.46
CA CYS A 19 -35.36 -0.07 10.06
C CYS A 19 -34.62 -0.84 8.97
N SER A 20 -33.48 -0.35 8.53
CA SER A 20 -32.53 -1.18 7.79
C SER A 20 -32.14 -2.36 8.70
N PRO A 21 -32.23 -3.63 8.22
CA PRO A 21 -31.77 -4.75 9.02
C PRO A 21 -30.29 -4.57 9.29
N VAL A 22 -29.92 -4.44 10.56
CA VAL A 22 -28.52 -4.53 11.00
C VAL A 22 -28.09 -5.97 10.75
N ILE A 23 -27.58 -6.24 9.54
CA ILE A 23 -26.90 -7.50 9.27
C ILE A 23 -25.67 -7.47 10.17
N SER A 24 -25.56 -8.41 11.08
CA SER A 24 -24.40 -8.54 11.96
C SER A 24 -23.15 -8.64 11.11
N ASP A 25 -22.15 -7.76 11.34
CA ASP A 25 -20.88 -7.75 10.59
C ASP A 25 -20.13 -9.09 10.66
N THR A 26 -20.51 -9.97 11.59
CA THR A 26 -19.99 -11.33 11.73
C THR A 26 -20.38 -12.26 10.58
N LEU A 27 -21.43 -11.93 9.82
CA LEU A 27 -21.91 -12.72 8.68
C LEU A 27 -21.31 -12.26 7.34
N LEU A 28 -20.61 -11.12 7.30
CA LEU A 28 -20.04 -10.58 6.09
C LEU A 28 -18.65 -11.18 5.80
N SER A 29 -18.35 -11.38 4.52
CA SER A 29 -16.99 -11.70 4.07
C SER A 29 -16.02 -10.55 4.37
N PRO A 30 -14.70 -10.78 4.39
CA PRO A 30 -13.72 -9.72 4.56
C PRO A 30 -13.85 -8.59 3.54
N ALA A 31 -14.18 -8.90 2.29
CA ALA A 31 -14.38 -7.92 1.22
C ALA A 31 -15.61 -7.03 1.49
N GLU A 32 -16.74 -7.64 1.84
CA GLU A 32 -17.98 -6.91 2.18
C GLU A 32 -17.79 -6.03 3.41
N ARG A 33 -17.05 -6.49 4.43
CA ARG A 33 -16.71 -5.66 5.60
C ARG A 33 -15.86 -4.45 5.22
N GLN A 34 -14.91 -4.65 4.30
CA GLN A 34 -14.08 -3.55 3.82
C GLN A 34 -14.90 -2.51 3.04
N GLU A 35 -15.79 -2.95 2.16
CA GLU A 35 -16.68 -2.07 1.39
C GLU A 35 -17.59 -1.27 2.32
N ARG A 36 -18.24 -1.93 3.27
CA ARG A 36 -19.09 -1.28 4.28
C ARG A 36 -18.32 -0.27 5.13
N SER A 37 -17.08 -0.58 5.50
CA SER A 37 -16.19 0.35 6.20
C SER A 37 -15.93 1.63 5.38
N ILE A 38 -15.77 1.51 4.07
CA ILE A 38 -15.61 2.66 3.16
C ILE A 38 -16.92 3.46 3.05
N GLU A 39 -18.07 2.80 3.01
CA GLU A 39 -19.38 3.45 3.01
C GLU A 39 -19.60 4.29 4.28
N HIS A 40 -19.31 3.72 5.45
CA HIS A 40 -19.34 4.45 6.72
C HIS A 40 -18.38 5.65 6.73
N ALA A 41 -17.18 5.50 6.19
CA ALA A 41 -16.23 6.59 6.04
C ALA A 41 -16.78 7.74 5.15
N ARG A 42 -17.45 7.41 4.05
CA ARG A 42 -18.14 8.41 3.19
C ARG A 42 -19.32 9.06 3.90
N ALA A 43 -20.11 8.28 4.65
CA ALA A 43 -21.23 8.78 5.42
C ALA A 43 -20.77 9.75 6.51
N ALA A 44 -19.64 9.49 7.17
CA ALA A 44 -19.01 10.38 8.12
C ALA A 44 -18.66 11.75 7.49
N VAL A 45 -18.05 11.74 6.30
CA VAL A 45 -17.75 12.99 5.55
C VAL A 45 -19.03 13.78 5.24
N LYS A 46 -20.11 13.09 4.87
CA LYS A 46 -21.41 13.71 4.61
C LYS A 46 -22.02 14.29 5.90
N ALA A 47 -21.96 13.54 7.00
CA ALA A 47 -22.48 13.99 8.31
C ALA A 47 -21.76 15.24 8.80
N GLN A 48 -20.45 15.34 8.61
CA GLN A 48 -19.68 16.53 8.97
C GLN A 48 -20.11 17.76 8.13
N LYS A 49 -20.30 17.59 6.80
CA LYS A 49 -20.77 18.68 5.93
C LYS A 49 -22.15 19.20 6.33
N SER A 50 -23.01 18.34 6.89
CA SER A 50 -24.33 18.72 7.39
C SER A 50 -24.35 19.22 8.85
N GLY A 51 -23.19 19.25 9.53
CA GLY A 51 -23.10 19.65 10.93
C GLY A 51 -23.64 18.63 11.93
N ASN A 52 -23.97 17.41 11.49
CA ASN A 52 -24.49 16.35 12.37
C ASN A 52 -23.34 15.60 13.06
N LEU A 53 -22.83 16.18 14.16
CA LEU A 53 -21.68 15.66 14.90
C LEU A 53 -21.91 14.28 15.55
N ALA A 54 -23.16 14.00 15.97
CA ALA A 54 -23.50 12.71 16.55
C ALA A 54 -23.39 11.60 15.50
N ASN A 55 -23.95 11.82 14.32
CA ASN A 55 -23.86 10.86 13.21
C ASN A 55 -22.43 10.72 12.70
N LEU A 56 -21.67 11.84 12.62
CA LEU A 56 -20.25 11.82 12.26
C LEU A 56 -19.46 10.83 13.13
N ARG A 57 -19.59 10.93 14.45
CA ARG A 57 -18.84 10.07 15.37
C ARG A 57 -19.24 8.60 15.24
N SER A 58 -20.55 8.35 15.16
CA SER A 58 -21.08 6.99 14.96
C SER A 58 -20.55 6.35 13.67
N GLU A 59 -20.53 7.08 12.57
CA GLU A 59 -20.06 6.59 11.27
C GLU A 59 -18.55 6.35 11.27
N LEU A 60 -17.74 7.22 11.90
CA LEU A 60 -16.30 7.00 12.05
C LEU A 60 -16.00 5.74 12.89
N ASP A 61 -16.70 5.56 14.00
CA ASP A 61 -16.53 4.37 14.85
C ASP A 61 -16.97 3.10 14.11
N ALA A 62 -18.06 3.12 13.37
CA ALA A 62 -18.51 2.00 12.54
C ALA A 62 -17.49 1.66 11.43
N ALA A 63 -16.90 2.66 10.78
CA ALA A 63 -15.85 2.46 9.80
C ALA A 63 -14.63 1.75 10.40
N VAL A 64 -14.21 2.13 11.59
CA VAL A 64 -13.07 1.53 12.30
C VAL A 64 -13.40 0.10 12.76
N VAL A 65 -14.58 -0.12 13.34
CA VAL A 65 -15.02 -1.44 13.81
C VAL A 65 -15.11 -2.43 12.66
N GLY A 66 -15.62 -2.04 11.49
CA GLY A 66 -15.69 -2.86 10.30
C GLY A 66 -14.31 -3.37 9.82
N ARG A 67 -13.21 -2.73 10.24
CA ARG A 67 -11.83 -3.14 9.97
C ARG A 67 -11.12 -3.81 11.16
N GLY A 68 -11.82 -4.13 12.23
CA GLY A 68 -11.28 -4.83 13.40
C GLY A 68 -11.08 -3.97 14.65
N GLY A 69 -11.29 -2.66 14.58
CA GLY A 69 -11.35 -1.76 15.74
C GLY A 69 -10.02 -1.43 16.42
N ASP A 70 -8.89 -1.96 15.94
CA ASP A 70 -7.56 -1.78 16.53
C ASP A 70 -6.83 -0.52 15.99
N ALA A 71 -5.59 -0.33 16.42
CA ALA A 71 -4.77 0.80 15.98
C ALA A 71 -4.51 0.81 14.47
N ARG A 72 -4.40 -0.38 13.85
CA ARG A 72 -4.21 -0.52 12.41
C ARG A 72 -5.47 -0.12 11.64
N ALA A 73 -6.64 -0.58 12.09
CA ALA A 73 -7.93 -0.17 11.54
C ALA A 73 -8.10 1.36 11.59
N ARG A 74 -7.68 1.99 12.70
CA ARG A 74 -7.68 3.45 12.82
C ARG A 74 -6.71 4.14 11.86
N ALA A 75 -5.51 3.58 11.65
CA ALA A 75 -4.58 4.10 10.66
C ALA A 75 -5.14 3.99 9.24
N ASP A 76 -5.75 2.87 8.87
CA ASP A 76 -6.35 2.65 7.56
C ASP A 76 -7.51 3.63 7.29
N ILE A 77 -8.41 3.83 8.25
CA ILE A 77 -9.51 4.80 8.13
C ILE A 77 -8.98 6.24 8.14
N GLY A 78 -7.97 6.52 8.96
CA GLY A 78 -7.29 7.82 8.97
C GLY A 78 -6.66 8.14 7.61
N GLN A 79 -6.01 7.18 6.98
CA GLN A 79 -5.48 7.34 5.62
C GLN A 79 -6.60 7.60 4.62
N LEU A 80 -7.70 6.86 4.70
CA LEU A 80 -8.87 7.09 3.84
C LEU A 80 -9.47 8.50 4.01
N MET A 81 -9.45 9.04 5.23
CA MET A 81 -9.86 10.44 5.46
C MET A 81 -8.90 11.44 4.80
N LEU A 82 -7.58 11.16 4.82
CA LEU A 82 -6.60 11.96 4.10
C LEU A 82 -6.82 11.93 2.58
N ASP A 83 -7.17 10.78 2.04
CA ASP A 83 -7.47 10.58 0.61
C ASP A 83 -8.75 11.33 0.21
N PHE A 84 -9.73 11.44 1.13
CA PHE A 84 -10.92 12.27 0.95
C PHE A 84 -10.67 13.78 1.17
N GLY A 85 -9.42 14.19 1.42
CA GLY A 85 -9.06 15.59 1.67
C GLY A 85 -9.51 16.10 3.05
N ARG A 86 -9.66 15.20 4.04
CA ARG A 86 -10.16 15.50 5.38
C ARG A 86 -9.13 15.19 6.47
N PRO A 87 -8.04 15.96 6.56
CA PRO A 87 -7.01 15.76 7.57
C PRO A 87 -7.51 15.96 9.01
N ASP A 88 -8.50 16.81 9.21
CA ASP A 88 -9.19 17.03 10.48
C ASP A 88 -9.89 15.76 10.99
N MET A 89 -10.59 15.06 10.10
CA MET A 89 -11.24 13.79 10.43
C MET A 89 -10.21 12.66 10.62
N ALA A 90 -9.13 12.66 9.87
CA ALA A 90 -8.04 11.71 10.06
C ALA A 90 -7.51 11.75 11.51
N ILE A 91 -7.28 12.97 12.06
CA ILE A 91 -6.86 13.13 13.46
C ILE A 91 -7.91 12.58 14.43
N GLN A 92 -9.20 12.88 14.24
CA GLN A 92 -10.27 12.38 15.10
C GLN A 92 -10.33 10.84 15.17
N VAL A 93 -10.06 10.18 14.03
CA VAL A 93 -10.05 8.71 13.95
C VAL A 93 -8.87 8.11 14.72
N ILE A 94 -7.67 8.70 14.59
CA ILE A 94 -6.43 8.11 15.14
C ILE A 94 -6.16 8.49 16.59
N GLU A 95 -6.68 9.62 17.07
CA GLU A 95 -6.42 10.15 18.41
C GLU A 95 -6.70 9.14 19.54
N PRO A 96 -7.81 8.36 19.56
CA PRO A 96 -8.05 7.37 20.60
C PRO A 96 -6.94 6.31 20.72
N ALA A 97 -6.22 6.02 19.64
CA ALA A 97 -5.12 5.06 19.65
C ALA A 97 -3.86 5.58 20.37
N TYR A 98 -3.70 6.88 20.56
CA TYR A 98 -2.56 7.44 21.28
C TYR A 98 -2.46 7.02 22.74
N LYS A 99 -3.57 6.53 23.30
CA LYS A 99 -3.66 6.02 24.67
C LYS A 99 -3.23 4.54 24.80
N LEU A 100 -3.02 3.87 23.69
CA LEU A 100 -2.59 2.46 23.67
C LEU A 100 -1.10 2.34 24.02
N PRO A 101 -0.67 1.20 24.62
CA PRO A 101 0.75 0.93 24.82
C PRO A 101 1.53 0.98 23.52
N ALA A 102 2.77 1.49 23.54
CA ALA A 102 3.61 1.73 22.36
C ALA A 102 3.72 0.52 21.40
N LEU A 103 3.79 -0.70 21.94
CA LEU A 103 3.83 -1.94 21.13
C LEU A 103 2.50 -2.28 20.43
N LYS A 104 1.40 -1.67 20.85
CA LYS A 104 0.08 -1.81 20.19
C LYS A 104 -0.23 -0.70 19.21
N ILE A 105 0.65 0.31 19.13
CA ILE A 105 0.50 1.41 18.18
C ILE A 105 1.34 1.09 16.94
N THR A 106 0.68 0.93 15.80
CA THR A 106 1.39 0.73 14.54
C THR A 106 2.05 2.03 14.07
N PRO A 107 3.27 1.99 13.50
CA PRO A 107 3.91 3.16 12.89
C PRO A 107 3.08 3.79 11.76
N ALA A 108 2.22 3.04 11.08
CA ALA A 108 1.26 3.56 10.10
C ALA A 108 0.38 4.68 10.69
N LEU A 109 -0.01 4.57 11.96
CA LEU A 109 -0.79 5.59 12.66
C LEU A 109 -0.03 6.92 12.74
N TRP A 110 1.28 6.87 12.97
CA TRP A 110 2.12 8.06 13.03
C TRP A 110 2.38 8.67 11.65
N ASN A 111 2.39 7.87 10.58
CA ASN A 111 2.40 8.37 9.20
C ASN A 111 1.14 9.19 8.90
N VAL A 112 -0.02 8.69 9.29
CA VAL A 112 -1.31 9.40 9.15
C VAL A 112 -1.29 10.69 9.97
N ALA A 113 -0.86 10.63 11.23
CA ALA A 113 -0.77 11.80 12.10
C ALA A 113 0.15 12.89 11.50
N PHE A 114 1.32 12.51 10.99
CA PHE A 114 2.27 13.43 10.37
C PHE A 114 1.69 14.06 9.10
N SER A 115 1.09 13.24 8.23
CA SER A 115 0.49 13.69 6.98
C SER A 115 -0.69 14.63 7.23
N ALA A 116 -1.53 14.34 8.22
CA ALA A 116 -2.62 15.21 8.63
C ALA A 116 -2.10 16.54 9.20
N ALA A 117 -1.12 16.47 10.10
CA ALA A 117 -0.49 17.64 10.70
C ALA A 117 0.12 18.58 9.65
N THR A 118 0.79 18.01 8.64
CA THR A 118 1.36 18.78 7.53
C THR A 118 0.28 19.49 6.71
N LYS A 119 -0.84 18.83 6.43
CA LYS A 119 -1.97 19.43 5.69
C LYS A 119 -2.71 20.51 6.49
N LEU A 120 -2.65 20.45 7.83
CA LEU A 120 -3.28 21.39 8.75
C LEU A 120 -2.30 22.50 9.23
N ASP A 121 -1.05 22.47 8.81
CA ASP A 121 0.05 23.33 9.33
C ASP A 121 0.24 23.24 10.86
N ASP A 122 -0.09 22.08 11.44
CA ASP A 122 0.09 21.82 12.89
C ASP A 122 1.50 21.27 13.17
N LYS A 123 2.43 22.21 13.40
CA LYS A 123 3.84 21.88 13.67
C LYS A 123 4.04 21.06 14.96
N ALA A 124 3.21 21.30 15.99
CA ALA A 124 3.32 20.58 17.26
C ALA A 124 2.94 19.11 17.10
N LEU A 125 1.84 18.84 16.40
CA LEU A 125 1.41 17.47 16.07
C LEU A 125 2.41 16.79 15.14
N ALA A 126 2.99 17.49 14.16
CA ALA A 126 4.00 16.94 13.26
C ALA A 126 5.26 16.48 14.03
N VAL A 127 5.77 17.30 14.96
CA VAL A 127 6.89 16.92 15.82
C VAL A 127 6.54 15.72 16.70
N LYS A 128 5.36 15.73 17.34
CA LYS A 128 4.88 14.62 18.17
C LYS A 128 4.78 13.32 17.36
N ALA A 129 4.20 13.38 16.17
CA ALA A 129 4.05 12.22 15.28
C ALA A 129 5.41 11.65 14.87
N LYS A 130 6.36 12.50 14.50
CA LYS A 130 7.73 12.09 14.15
C LYS A 130 8.44 11.42 15.33
N THR A 131 8.42 12.03 16.50
CA THR A 131 9.10 11.51 17.71
C THR A 131 8.53 10.15 18.12
N ASN A 132 7.21 10.03 18.21
CA ASN A 132 6.56 8.79 18.63
C ASN A 132 6.67 7.69 17.57
N GLY A 133 6.64 8.05 16.28
CA GLY A 133 6.85 7.10 15.20
C GLY A 133 8.26 6.51 15.22
N LEU A 134 9.30 7.32 15.48
CA LEU A 134 10.67 6.85 15.66
C LEU A 134 10.79 5.91 16.87
N ALA A 135 10.21 6.28 18.01
CA ALA A 135 10.19 5.41 19.19
C ALA A 135 9.46 4.08 18.93
N SER A 136 8.37 4.11 18.18
CA SER A 136 7.63 2.90 17.78
C SER A 136 8.48 2.02 16.85
N ALA A 137 9.17 2.60 15.85
CA ALA A 137 10.05 1.87 14.95
C ALA A 137 11.23 1.21 15.70
N GLU A 138 11.81 1.90 16.68
CA GLU A 138 12.87 1.35 17.51
C GLU A 138 12.38 0.20 18.40
N ALA A 139 11.21 0.34 19.03
CA ALA A 139 10.60 -0.73 19.82
C ALA A 139 10.34 -1.99 18.98
N ILE A 140 9.90 -1.83 17.74
CA ILE A 140 9.70 -2.91 16.77
C ILE A 140 11.05 -3.55 16.41
N ASN A 141 12.07 -2.75 16.13
CA ASN A 141 13.41 -3.23 15.83
C ASN A 141 13.99 -4.09 16.96
N LEU A 142 13.76 -3.71 18.21
CA LEU A 142 14.16 -4.50 19.39
C LEU A 142 13.31 -5.75 19.57
N ALA A 143 12.01 -5.71 19.19
CA ALA A 143 11.13 -6.87 19.31
C ALA A 143 11.50 -8.00 18.34
N LEU A 144 12.07 -7.67 17.18
CA LEU A 144 12.56 -8.67 16.21
C LEU A 144 13.74 -9.52 16.72
N ASP A 145 14.41 -9.13 17.80
CA ASP A 145 15.47 -9.92 18.44
C ASP A 145 14.91 -11.06 19.31
N ARG A 146 13.60 -11.10 19.54
CA ARG A 146 12.95 -12.06 20.42
C ARG A 146 12.01 -12.96 19.64
N PRO A 147 11.91 -14.25 20.02
CA PRO A 147 10.88 -15.12 19.44
C PRO A 147 9.49 -14.57 19.78
N ALA A 148 8.58 -14.60 18.81
CA ALA A 148 7.18 -14.28 19.06
C ALA A 148 6.53 -15.32 19.97
N ALA A 149 5.57 -14.90 20.80
CA ALA A 149 4.84 -15.79 21.69
C ALA A 149 3.89 -16.76 20.94
N GLY A 150 3.56 -16.46 19.67
CA GLY A 150 2.74 -17.29 18.81
C GLY A 150 2.62 -16.70 17.40
N ASP A 151 1.96 -17.45 16.50
CA ASP A 151 1.86 -17.09 15.08
C ASP A 151 1.14 -15.76 14.88
N ARG A 152 0.12 -15.45 15.67
CA ARG A 152 -0.59 -14.17 15.63
C ARG A 152 0.33 -13.01 15.97
N ASP A 153 1.11 -13.14 17.04
CA ASP A 153 2.06 -12.10 17.47
C ASP A 153 3.16 -11.92 16.44
N LYS A 154 3.62 -13.03 15.83
CA LYS A 154 4.58 -13.01 14.71
C LYS A 154 4.01 -12.24 13.52
N ALA A 155 2.78 -12.52 13.12
CA ALA A 155 2.14 -11.83 12.01
C ALA A 155 1.97 -10.32 12.28
N VAL A 156 1.55 -9.94 13.49
CA VAL A 156 1.43 -8.55 13.90
C VAL A 156 2.79 -7.86 13.89
N LEU A 157 3.84 -8.50 14.40
CA LEU A 157 5.19 -7.93 14.40
C LEU A 157 5.71 -7.73 12.98
N ILE A 158 5.48 -8.69 12.07
CA ILE A 158 5.83 -8.53 10.65
C ILE A 158 5.12 -7.31 10.06
N LEU A 159 3.80 -7.18 10.21
CA LEU A 159 3.04 -6.06 9.67
C LEU A 159 3.51 -4.72 10.24
N ASN A 160 3.74 -4.64 11.55
CA ASN A 160 4.25 -3.41 12.18
C ASN A 160 5.67 -3.07 11.72
N SER A 161 6.49 -4.08 11.41
CA SER A 161 7.84 -3.86 10.84
C SER A 161 7.79 -3.28 9.44
N LEU A 162 6.83 -3.73 8.62
CA LEU A 162 6.59 -3.14 7.29
C LEU A 162 6.17 -1.67 7.40
N ASP A 163 5.25 -1.36 8.30
CA ASP A 163 4.82 0.02 8.57
C ASP A 163 5.98 0.89 9.09
N ALA A 164 6.89 0.30 9.88
CA ALA A 164 8.07 1.00 10.39
C ALA A 164 9.07 1.32 9.27
N ILE A 165 9.29 0.39 8.34
CA ILE A 165 10.11 0.62 7.14
C ILE A 165 9.50 1.78 6.33
N ASP A 166 8.20 1.77 6.08
CA ASP A 166 7.50 2.84 5.36
C ASP A 166 7.59 4.19 6.06
N PHE A 167 7.49 4.19 7.39
CA PHE A 167 7.63 5.38 8.19
C PHE A 167 9.05 5.95 8.11
N LEU A 168 10.07 5.11 8.27
CA LEU A 168 11.48 5.53 8.26
C LEU A 168 11.92 6.07 6.89
N GLN A 169 11.40 5.52 5.79
CA GLN A 169 11.71 5.97 4.42
C GLN A 169 10.89 7.18 3.98
N SER A 170 9.84 7.55 4.71
CA SER A 170 8.99 8.68 4.32
C SER A 170 9.80 9.98 4.26
N LYS A 171 9.45 10.87 3.33
CA LYS A 171 10.10 12.20 3.18
C LYS A 171 10.09 13.02 4.47
N ALA A 172 9.15 12.75 5.36
CA ALA A 172 8.99 13.40 6.64
C ALA A 172 10.06 13.03 7.65
N VAL A 173 10.48 11.76 7.62
CA VAL A 173 11.41 11.17 8.59
C VAL A 173 12.81 11.14 8.03
N ASP A 174 12.96 10.69 6.78
CA ASP A 174 14.18 10.62 5.99
C ASP A 174 15.33 9.88 6.74
N ARG A 175 15.04 8.62 7.09
CA ARG A 175 15.97 7.71 7.77
C ARG A 175 16.17 6.42 6.95
N PRO A 176 16.63 6.50 5.67
CA PRO A 176 16.73 5.34 4.78
C PRO A 176 17.70 4.28 5.32
N ALA A 177 18.78 4.66 5.96
CA ALA A 177 19.73 3.71 6.55
C ALA A 177 19.12 2.86 7.67
N ASP A 178 18.22 3.44 8.47
CA ASP A 178 17.53 2.70 9.53
C ASP A 178 16.42 1.81 8.95
N ALA A 179 15.75 2.28 7.89
CA ALA A 179 14.80 1.45 7.15
C ALA A 179 15.46 0.20 6.55
N ILE A 180 16.66 0.33 5.96
CA ILE A 180 17.44 -0.80 5.43
C ILE A 180 17.86 -1.76 6.55
N LYS A 181 18.37 -1.27 7.68
CA LYS A 181 18.72 -2.12 8.83
C LYS A 181 17.52 -2.89 9.37
N LEU A 182 16.36 -2.23 9.46
CA LEU A 182 15.12 -2.88 9.88
C LEU A 182 14.66 -3.92 8.86
N ALA A 183 14.77 -3.62 7.56
CA ALA A 183 14.46 -4.57 6.49
C ALA A 183 15.37 -5.80 6.53
N GLU A 184 16.66 -5.63 6.79
CA GLU A 184 17.61 -6.73 6.97
C GLU A 184 17.19 -7.68 8.09
N LYS A 185 16.86 -7.09 9.24
CA LYS A 185 16.44 -7.83 10.43
C LYS A 185 15.12 -8.55 10.20
N LEU A 186 14.16 -7.87 9.55
CA LEU A 186 12.87 -8.45 9.19
C LEU A 186 13.01 -9.61 8.21
N ALA A 187 13.86 -9.50 7.19
CA ALA A 187 14.13 -10.58 6.24
C ALA A 187 14.68 -11.82 6.96
N GLY A 188 15.58 -11.63 7.93
CA GLY A 188 16.09 -12.70 8.80
C GLY A 188 15.04 -13.32 9.72
N TYR A 189 14.11 -12.52 10.23
CA TYR A 189 13.03 -12.95 11.12
C TYR A 189 11.89 -13.66 10.38
N ALA A 190 11.55 -13.18 9.19
CA ALA A 190 10.39 -13.61 8.40
C ALA A 190 10.79 -14.32 7.09
N LYS A 191 11.78 -15.19 7.15
CA LYS A 191 12.44 -15.85 6.00
C LYS A 191 11.51 -16.49 4.96
N GLN A 192 10.31 -16.90 5.36
CA GLN A 192 9.34 -17.57 4.49
C GLN A 192 8.05 -16.73 4.29
N SER A 193 8.10 -15.44 4.61
CA SER A 193 6.96 -14.55 4.39
C SER A 193 7.10 -13.81 3.05
N PRO A 194 6.31 -14.17 2.02
CA PRO A 194 6.39 -13.49 0.72
C PRO A 194 6.23 -11.98 0.81
N LEU A 195 5.31 -11.52 1.67
CA LEU A 195 5.05 -10.10 1.89
C LEU A 195 6.26 -9.39 2.53
N ALA A 196 6.86 -9.99 3.56
CA ALA A 196 8.02 -9.40 4.23
C ALA A 196 9.23 -9.33 3.28
N LEU A 197 9.54 -10.44 2.60
CA LEU A 197 10.68 -10.50 1.67
C LEU A 197 10.54 -9.51 0.51
N SER A 198 9.34 -9.43 -0.09
CA SER A 198 9.04 -8.47 -1.16
C SER A 198 9.25 -7.03 -0.70
N ARG A 199 8.78 -6.68 0.49
CA ARG A 199 8.94 -5.31 1.02
C ARG A 199 10.38 -4.99 1.38
N CYS A 200 11.12 -5.96 1.94
CA CYS A 200 12.55 -5.83 2.18
C CYS A 200 13.33 -5.66 0.86
N ALA A 201 12.95 -6.38 -0.20
CA ALA A 201 13.53 -6.21 -1.53
C ALA A 201 13.38 -4.77 -2.04
N LEU A 202 12.18 -4.20 -1.93
CA LEU A 202 11.93 -2.80 -2.31
C LEU A 202 12.77 -1.83 -1.46
N ALA A 203 12.85 -2.03 -0.15
CA ALA A 203 13.65 -1.17 0.71
C ALA A 203 15.14 -1.16 0.30
N TYR A 204 15.72 -2.32 0.01
CA TYR A 204 17.09 -2.39 -0.50
C TYR A 204 17.25 -1.71 -1.86
N ALA A 205 16.34 -1.96 -2.79
CA ALA A 205 16.43 -1.46 -4.16
C ALA A 205 16.25 0.06 -4.26
N GLU A 206 15.32 0.62 -3.50
CA GLU A 206 14.94 2.03 -3.59
C GLU A 206 15.78 2.95 -2.70
N LEU A 207 16.26 2.45 -1.55
CA LEU A 207 16.91 3.30 -0.55
C LEU A 207 18.43 3.23 -0.56
N SER A 208 19.03 2.11 -0.97
CA SER A 208 20.49 1.95 -0.93
C SER A 208 21.17 2.36 -2.25
N GLY A 209 20.62 1.91 -3.38
CA GLY A 209 21.23 2.13 -4.70
C GLY A 209 22.60 1.47 -4.88
N SER A 210 23.14 0.72 -3.89
CA SER A 210 24.41 0.02 -4.03
C SER A 210 24.25 -1.26 -4.86
N PRO A 211 25.21 -1.62 -5.72
CA PRO A 211 25.14 -2.86 -6.52
C PRO A 211 24.91 -4.12 -5.67
N LYS A 212 25.55 -4.19 -4.50
CA LYS A 212 25.41 -5.32 -3.57
C LYS A 212 23.99 -5.43 -3.02
N ASP A 213 23.38 -4.30 -2.69
CA ASP A 213 22.03 -4.28 -2.15
C ASP A 213 20.98 -4.55 -3.23
N LEU A 214 21.24 -4.13 -4.46
CA LEU A 214 20.40 -4.48 -5.62
C LEU A 214 20.46 -6.00 -5.92
N ASP A 215 21.62 -6.65 -5.81
CA ASP A 215 21.71 -8.10 -5.94
C ASP A 215 20.94 -8.81 -4.82
N LYS A 216 21.05 -8.31 -3.57
CA LYS A 216 20.28 -8.82 -2.42
C LYS A 216 18.76 -8.59 -2.61
N ALA A 217 18.37 -7.44 -3.14
CA ALA A 217 16.97 -7.13 -3.43
C ALA A 217 16.36 -8.13 -4.42
N ILE A 218 17.09 -8.50 -5.48
CA ILE A 218 16.62 -9.51 -6.43
C ILE A 218 16.43 -10.85 -5.75
N THR A 219 17.42 -11.33 -5.00
CA THR A 219 17.31 -12.61 -4.26
C THR A 219 16.08 -12.62 -3.36
N LEU A 220 15.84 -11.55 -2.59
CA LEU A 220 14.66 -11.45 -1.73
C LEU A 220 13.33 -11.43 -2.52
N ALA A 221 13.30 -10.79 -3.68
CA ALA A 221 12.10 -10.75 -4.52
C ALA A 221 11.83 -12.11 -5.20
N GLU A 222 12.88 -12.83 -5.62
CA GLU A 222 12.79 -14.19 -6.15
C GLU A 222 12.30 -15.17 -5.07
N ASP A 223 12.87 -15.13 -3.86
CA ASP A 223 12.44 -15.93 -2.72
C ASP A 223 10.98 -15.65 -2.36
N ALA A 224 10.56 -14.37 -2.36
CA ALA A 224 9.18 -13.99 -2.12
C ALA A 224 8.22 -14.65 -3.13
N LEU A 225 8.57 -14.63 -4.40
CA LEU A 225 7.75 -15.24 -5.46
C LEU A 225 7.75 -16.78 -5.36
N LEU A 226 8.90 -17.39 -5.05
CA LEU A 226 9.02 -18.83 -4.83
C LEU A 226 8.13 -19.28 -3.68
N PHE A 227 8.27 -18.69 -2.49
CA PHE A 227 7.48 -19.06 -1.32
C PHE A 227 5.99 -18.80 -1.51
N ALA A 228 5.61 -17.74 -2.24
CA ALA A 228 4.20 -17.51 -2.56
C ALA A 228 3.61 -18.65 -3.41
N ARG A 229 4.35 -19.18 -4.36
CA ARG A 229 3.93 -20.31 -5.20
C ARG A 229 3.86 -21.60 -4.39
N GLU A 230 4.88 -21.89 -3.57
CA GLU A 230 4.91 -23.07 -2.70
C GLU A 230 3.78 -23.09 -1.67
N GLN A 231 3.39 -21.92 -1.16
CA GLN A 231 2.29 -21.77 -0.20
C GLN A 231 0.90 -21.70 -0.86
N GLY A 232 0.83 -21.82 -2.19
CA GLY A 232 -0.44 -21.73 -2.91
C GLY A 232 -1.12 -20.36 -2.78
N SER A 233 -0.34 -19.28 -2.73
CA SER A 233 -0.88 -17.91 -2.64
C SER A 233 -1.83 -17.60 -3.79
N ILE A 234 -2.86 -16.79 -3.51
CA ILE A 234 -3.83 -16.35 -4.53
C ILE A 234 -3.14 -15.56 -5.65
N ALA A 235 -3.70 -15.63 -6.85
CA ALA A 235 -3.13 -15.02 -8.06
C ALA A 235 -2.77 -13.53 -7.86
N ALA A 236 -3.64 -12.75 -7.20
CA ALA A 236 -3.39 -11.33 -6.95
C ALA A 236 -2.11 -11.06 -6.11
N VAL A 237 -1.74 -11.97 -5.21
CA VAL A 237 -0.46 -11.88 -4.47
C VAL A 237 0.70 -12.15 -5.40
N VAL A 238 0.62 -13.21 -6.21
CA VAL A 238 1.67 -13.60 -7.17
C VAL A 238 1.93 -12.46 -8.18
N VAL A 239 0.86 -11.84 -8.71
CA VAL A 239 0.95 -10.69 -9.63
C VAL A 239 1.71 -9.55 -8.98
N ARG A 240 1.40 -9.19 -7.74
CA ARG A 240 2.11 -8.11 -7.03
C ARG A 240 3.58 -8.43 -6.78
N LEU A 241 3.92 -9.70 -6.50
CA LEU A 241 5.31 -10.12 -6.33
C LEU A 241 6.09 -10.10 -7.64
N LYS A 242 5.45 -10.46 -8.77
CA LYS A 242 6.04 -10.27 -10.11
C LYS A 242 6.30 -8.79 -10.41
N ASP A 243 5.39 -7.89 -10.03
CA ASP A 243 5.58 -6.44 -10.18
C ASP A 243 6.82 -5.97 -9.39
N THR A 244 6.93 -6.38 -8.13
CA THR A 244 8.12 -6.09 -7.31
C THR A 244 9.40 -6.61 -7.97
N LEU A 245 9.42 -7.86 -8.42
CA LEU A 245 10.61 -8.46 -9.04
C LEU A 245 10.99 -7.72 -10.33
N GLY A 246 10.01 -7.39 -11.17
CA GLY A 246 10.23 -6.61 -12.39
C GLY A 246 10.79 -5.21 -12.09
N TRP A 247 10.27 -4.54 -11.06
CA TRP A 247 10.78 -3.23 -10.63
C TRP A 247 12.21 -3.30 -10.10
N VAL A 248 12.54 -4.29 -9.27
CA VAL A 248 13.90 -4.47 -8.74
C VAL A 248 14.90 -4.76 -9.85
N HIS A 249 14.54 -5.58 -10.86
CA HIS A 249 15.35 -5.80 -12.05
C HIS A 249 15.60 -4.50 -12.81
N LEU A 250 14.56 -3.68 -13.02
CA LEU A 250 14.72 -2.38 -13.67
C LEU A 250 15.69 -1.48 -12.90
N LEU A 251 15.58 -1.42 -11.57
CA LEU A 251 16.48 -0.60 -10.75
C LEU A 251 17.93 -1.08 -10.77
N ARG A 252 18.20 -2.40 -10.88
CA ARG A 252 19.55 -2.92 -11.08
C ARG A 252 20.11 -2.58 -12.47
N GLY A 253 19.28 -2.59 -13.50
CA GLY A 253 19.53 -1.98 -14.79
C GLY A 253 20.58 -2.65 -15.68
N LYS A 254 21.04 -3.89 -15.38
CA LYS A 254 21.90 -4.65 -16.31
C LYS A 254 21.08 -5.03 -17.56
N PRO A 255 21.71 -5.22 -18.74
CA PRO A 255 20.95 -5.54 -19.98
C PRO A 255 19.98 -6.72 -19.82
N GLN A 256 20.43 -7.83 -19.21
CA GLN A 256 19.57 -8.99 -18.94
C GLN A 256 18.44 -8.69 -17.93
N ASP A 257 18.66 -7.74 -17.03
CA ASP A 257 17.63 -7.33 -16.06
C ASP A 257 16.52 -6.53 -16.72
N LEU A 258 16.85 -5.69 -17.69
CA LEU A 258 15.85 -4.92 -18.42
C LEU A 258 14.92 -5.85 -19.22
N ASP A 259 15.45 -6.94 -19.79
CA ASP A 259 14.63 -7.96 -20.43
C ASP A 259 13.77 -8.73 -19.45
N ALA A 260 14.31 -9.11 -18.27
CA ALA A 260 13.55 -9.75 -17.22
C ALA A 260 12.44 -8.83 -16.69
N ALA A 261 12.76 -7.55 -16.40
CA ALA A 261 11.79 -6.53 -16.00
C ALA A 261 10.64 -6.41 -17.00
N ARG A 262 10.97 -6.34 -18.30
CA ARG A 262 10.00 -6.26 -19.39
C ARG A 262 9.06 -7.47 -19.40
N LEU A 263 9.58 -8.67 -19.23
CA LEU A 263 8.76 -9.90 -19.22
C LEU A 263 7.81 -9.91 -18.03
N PHE A 264 8.31 -9.73 -16.80
CA PHE A 264 7.48 -9.73 -15.60
C PHE A 264 6.43 -8.63 -15.62
N LEU A 265 6.81 -7.40 -15.95
CA LEU A 265 5.88 -6.25 -15.90
C LEU A 265 4.84 -6.29 -17.02
N ARG A 266 5.13 -6.88 -18.19
CA ARG A 266 4.10 -7.15 -19.20
C ARG A 266 3.06 -8.14 -18.69
N GLU A 267 3.49 -9.29 -18.15
CA GLU A 267 2.56 -10.25 -17.54
C GLU A 267 1.68 -9.59 -16.50
N VAL A 268 2.25 -8.75 -15.62
CA VAL A 268 1.51 -8.04 -14.57
C VAL A 268 0.47 -7.08 -15.16
N VAL A 269 0.83 -6.31 -16.20
CA VAL A 269 -0.10 -5.37 -16.85
C VAL A 269 -1.19 -6.12 -17.63
N ASP A 270 -0.86 -7.27 -18.23
CA ASP A 270 -1.84 -8.11 -18.91
C ASP A 270 -2.85 -8.72 -17.92
N GLU A 271 -2.40 -9.15 -16.72
CA GLU A 271 -3.25 -9.69 -15.66
C GLU A 271 -4.03 -8.59 -14.88
N ASN A 272 -3.47 -7.38 -14.76
CA ASN A 272 -4.09 -6.24 -14.06
C ASN A 272 -3.92 -4.92 -14.85
N PRO A 273 -4.71 -4.74 -15.92
CA PRO A 273 -4.57 -3.60 -16.84
C PRO A 273 -4.88 -2.23 -16.22
N ASP A 274 -5.55 -2.18 -15.08
CA ASP A 274 -5.92 -0.93 -14.40
C ASP A 274 -4.94 -0.54 -13.26
N SER A 275 -3.82 -1.28 -13.12
CA SER A 275 -2.76 -0.91 -12.19
C SER A 275 -1.89 0.24 -12.75
N ALA A 276 -2.14 1.46 -12.33
CA ALA A 276 -1.33 2.61 -12.72
C ALA A 276 0.15 2.45 -12.30
N THR A 277 0.41 1.81 -11.16
CA THR A 277 1.77 1.56 -10.66
C THR A 277 2.52 0.59 -11.57
N SER A 278 1.91 -0.55 -11.91
CA SER A 278 2.57 -1.55 -12.78
C SER A 278 2.79 -1.01 -14.20
N ARG A 279 1.85 -0.21 -14.72
CA ARG A 279 2.03 0.51 -15.98
C ARG A 279 3.16 1.52 -15.92
N TYR A 280 3.31 2.24 -14.81
CA TYR A 280 4.45 3.14 -14.59
C TYR A 280 5.77 2.37 -14.60
N HIS A 281 5.85 1.23 -13.91
CA HIS A 281 7.03 0.37 -13.90
C HIS A 281 7.36 -0.14 -15.32
N LEU A 282 6.36 -0.56 -16.09
CA LEU A 282 6.53 -0.99 -17.48
C LEU A 282 6.98 0.16 -18.40
N ALA A 283 6.38 1.36 -18.23
CA ALA A 283 6.79 2.56 -18.97
C ALA A 283 8.26 2.90 -18.72
N ARG A 284 8.70 2.87 -17.46
CA ARG A 284 10.10 3.07 -17.08
C ARG A 284 11.03 2.03 -17.70
N THR A 285 10.56 0.78 -17.80
CA THR A 285 11.33 -0.29 -18.44
C THR A 285 11.47 -0.07 -19.95
N TRP A 286 10.40 0.35 -20.64
CA TRP A 286 10.47 0.72 -22.05
C TRP A 286 11.38 1.91 -22.29
N GLU A 287 11.35 2.91 -21.40
CA GLU A 287 12.26 4.06 -21.44
C GLU A 287 13.72 3.62 -21.31
N ALA A 288 14.04 2.74 -20.34
CA ALA A 288 15.38 2.20 -20.13
C ALA A 288 15.89 1.34 -21.32
N LEU A 289 14.97 0.68 -22.03
CA LEU A 289 15.26 -0.07 -23.26
C LEU A 289 15.35 0.81 -24.52
N GLY A 290 15.14 2.13 -24.40
CA GLY A 290 15.12 3.07 -25.53
C GLY A 290 13.88 2.98 -26.42
N LEU A 291 12.85 2.24 -26.03
CA LEU A 291 11.60 2.06 -26.77
C LEU A 291 10.61 3.17 -26.41
N LEU A 292 10.94 4.41 -26.80
CA LEU A 292 10.29 5.63 -26.32
C LEU A 292 8.79 5.70 -26.66
N ASP A 293 8.39 5.26 -27.85
CA ASP A 293 6.95 5.26 -28.23
C ASP A 293 6.12 4.35 -27.33
N ARG A 294 6.67 3.20 -26.93
CA ARG A 294 6.02 2.29 -25.98
C ARG A 294 5.95 2.90 -24.58
N ALA A 295 7.03 3.54 -24.14
CA ALA A 295 7.06 4.25 -22.87
C ALA A 295 6.01 5.38 -22.83
N ILE A 296 5.91 6.19 -23.88
CA ILE A 296 4.91 7.25 -24.01
C ILE A 296 3.49 6.67 -23.90
N THR A 297 3.22 5.57 -24.60
CA THR A 297 1.90 4.91 -24.55
C THR A 297 1.52 4.49 -23.13
N GLU A 298 2.44 3.82 -22.42
CA GLU A 298 2.15 3.38 -21.04
C GLU A 298 2.04 4.57 -20.07
N TYR A 299 2.88 5.61 -20.19
CA TYR A 299 2.73 6.83 -19.37
C TYR A 299 1.40 7.55 -19.62
N GLN A 300 0.89 7.58 -20.84
CA GLN A 300 -0.44 8.14 -21.13
C GLN A 300 -1.54 7.33 -20.43
N ARG A 301 -1.40 6.00 -20.40
CA ARG A 301 -2.32 5.13 -19.64
C ARG A 301 -2.23 5.36 -18.13
N VAL A 302 -1.03 5.58 -17.58
CA VAL A 302 -0.88 5.99 -16.16
C VAL A 302 -1.65 7.29 -15.88
N LEU A 303 -1.51 8.31 -16.73
CA LEU A 303 -2.22 9.59 -16.55
C LEU A 303 -3.74 9.47 -16.75
N PHE A 304 -4.20 8.53 -17.57
CA PHE A 304 -5.63 8.22 -17.66
C PHE A 304 -6.17 7.67 -16.33
N LEU A 305 -5.41 6.78 -15.67
CA LEU A 305 -5.78 6.17 -14.38
C LEU A 305 -5.53 7.11 -13.19
N ARG A 306 -4.47 7.94 -13.26
CA ARG A 306 -4.05 8.90 -12.23
C ARG A 306 -3.74 10.27 -12.87
N PRO A 307 -4.75 11.10 -13.12
CA PRO A 307 -4.56 12.38 -13.83
C PRO A 307 -3.61 13.37 -13.15
N ASP A 308 -3.43 13.25 -11.83
CA ASP A 308 -2.60 14.16 -11.03
C ASP A 308 -1.17 13.67 -10.77
N ASP A 309 -0.75 12.56 -11.39
CA ASP A 309 0.60 12.04 -11.24
C ASP A 309 1.63 12.98 -11.86
N SER A 310 2.30 13.77 -11.01
CA SER A 310 3.25 14.81 -11.42
C SER A 310 4.53 14.23 -12.01
N GLU A 311 5.00 13.11 -11.51
CA GLU A 311 6.21 12.46 -12.01
C GLU A 311 6.00 11.93 -13.43
N THR A 312 4.88 11.25 -13.68
CA THR A 312 4.50 10.78 -15.01
C THR A 312 4.33 11.94 -16.00
N LYS A 313 3.69 13.05 -15.57
CA LYS A 313 3.59 14.27 -16.41
C LYS A 313 4.96 14.80 -16.81
N GLN A 314 5.89 14.87 -15.87
CA GLN A 314 7.24 15.39 -16.14
C GLN A 314 8.01 14.47 -17.09
N ARG A 315 7.98 13.14 -16.89
CA ARG A 315 8.63 12.17 -17.78
C ARG A 315 8.06 12.22 -19.18
N LEU A 316 6.74 12.23 -19.31
CA LEU A 316 6.08 12.31 -20.61
C LEU A 316 6.44 13.59 -21.36
N LYS A 317 6.59 14.71 -20.66
CA LYS A 317 7.05 15.98 -21.27
C LYS A 317 8.47 15.83 -21.82
N VAL A 318 9.39 15.27 -21.06
CA VAL A 318 10.79 15.03 -21.50
C VAL A 318 10.83 14.12 -22.73
N LEU A 319 10.12 13.00 -22.71
CA LEU A 319 10.13 12.05 -23.83
C LEU A 319 9.54 12.63 -25.11
N LYS A 320 8.51 13.46 -25.03
CA LYS A 320 7.92 14.17 -26.18
C LYS A 320 8.90 15.18 -26.80
N THR A 321 9.73 15.83 -25.98
CA THR A 321 10.75 16.74 -26.46
C THR A 321 11.84 15.98 -27.22
N LEU A 322 12.32 14.85 -26.68
CA LEU A 322 13.32 13.99 -27.32
C LEU A 322 12.79 13.35 -28.63
N GLY A 323 11.53 12.91 -28.65
CA GLY A 323 10.90 12.34 -29.84
C GLY A 323 10.58 13.37 -30.94
N GLY A 324 10.35 14.63 -30.55
CA GLY A 324 10.14 15.74 -31.50
C GLY A 324 11.40 16.19 -32.25
N GLU A 325 12.58 16.02 -31.62
CA GLU A 325 13.86 16.33 -32.27
C GLU A 325 14.29 15.26 -33.28
N SER A 326 13.78 14.01 -33.16
CA SER A 326 14.10 12.93 -34.12
C SER A 326 13.28 12.97 -35.40
N SER A 327 12.26 13.83 -35.51
CA SER A 327 11.40 14.00 -36.69
C SER A 327 11.76 15.25 -37.55
N GLY A 328 12.99 15.73 -37.45
CA GLY A 328 13.53 16.72 -38.40
C GLY A 328 13.54 16.18 -39.80
N PRO A 329 13.27 16.98 -40.86
CA PRO A 329 13.16 16.51 -42.23
C PRO A 329 14.49 15.90 -42.68
N VAL A 330 14.44 14.61 -43.04
CA VAL A 330 15.51 13.99 -43.82
C VAL A 330 15.61 14.77 -45.13
N LYS A 331 16.69 15.53 -45.27
CA LYS A 331 17.06 16.22 -46.53
C LYS A 331 17.56 15.22 -47.54
#